data_a8fd3d18616bbff731506654ade82121
#
_entry.id   a8fd3d18616bbff731506654ade82121
#
_cell.length_a   1.000
_cell.length_b   1.000
_cell.length_c   1.000
_cell.angle_alpha   90.00
_cell.angle_beta   90.00
_cell.angle_gamma   90.00
#
_symmetry.space_group_name_H-M   'P 1'
#
loop_
_entity.id
_entity.type
_entity.pdbx_description
1 polymer ?
#
loop_
_entity_poly.entity_id
_entity_poly.type
_entity_poly.pdbx_seq_one_letter_code
_entity_poly.pdbx_strand_id
1 'polypeptide(L)'
;MSERDTFGPRLRRERERRGITLEALSAKTNVSVDLWSAFERNDFTRWPKGVFARSFVRDYARAVGLDEKEVVDDFCRLFPIGDRRAVPLIREQAKLIGHDATVEDERALIPGGVDRRGSADAPSAEPPPARLRLVPRLFRAIFHT
;
A
#
# COMPACT_ATOMS: atom_id res chain seq x y z
N MET A 1 -19.22 15.06 -17.02
CA MET A 1 -18.18 14.71 -16.06
C MET A 1 -18.24 13.22 -15.83
N SER A 2 -17.15 12.53 -16.06
CA SER A 2 -17.08 11.10 -15.79
C SER A 2 -16.79 10.85 -14.31
N GLU A 3 -17.11 9.65 -13.81
CA GLU A 3 -16.73 9.25 -12.44
C GLU A 3 -15.22 9.40 -12.20
N ARG A 4 -14.45 9.22 -13.26
CA ARG A 4 -13.01 9.38 -13.27
C ARG A 4 -12.59 10.81 -12.96
N ASP A 5 -13.28 11.79 -13.55
CA ASP A 5 -12.96 13.21 -13.35
C ASP A 5 -13.34 13.68 -11.95
N THR A 6 -14.35 13.08 -11.35
CA THR A 6 -14.87 13.46 -10.04
C THR A 6 -14.19 12.76 -8.86
N PHE A 7 -13.40 11.70 -9.11
CA PHE A 7 -12.77 10.88 -8.06
C PHE A 7 -11.88 11.70 -7.12
N GLY A 8 -10.84 12.34 -7.63
CA GLY A 8 -9.93 13.17 -6.84
C GLY A 8 -10.63 14.33 -6.14
N PRO A 9 -11.42 15.13 -6.86
CA PRO A 9 -12.20 16.22 -6.25
C PRO A 9 -13.19 15.76 -5.17
N ARG A 10 -13.76 14.57 -5.27
CA ARG A 10 -14.61 13.96 -4.22
C ARG A 10 -13.80 13.71 -2.96
N LEU A 11 -12.65 13.09 -3.09
CA LEU A 11 -11.76 12.79 -1.96
C LEU A 11 -11.27 14.06 -1.28
N ARG A 12 -10.92 15.09 -2.07
CA ARG A 12 -10.54 16.39 -1.55
C ARG A 12 -11.65 17.01 -0.71
N ARG A 13 -12.88 17.02 -1.19
CA ARG A 13 -14.03 17.53 -0.44
C ARG A 13 -14.25 16.81 0.88
N GLU A 14 -14.10 15.49 0.89
CA GLU A 14 -14.21 14.70 2.12
C GLU A 14 -13.11 15.02 3.12
N ARG A 15 -11.90 15.21 2.64
CA ARG A 15 -10.77 15.65 3.47
C ARG A 15 -11.03 17.04 4.08
N GLU A 16 -11.44 17.97 3.26
CA GLU A 16 -11.72 19.37 3.68
C GLU A 16 -12.88 19.44 4.67
N ARG A 17 -13.95 18.66 4.45
CA ARG A 17 -15.07 18.54 5.40
C ARG A 17 -14.64 18.08 6.79
N ARG A 18 -13.58 17.30 6.87
CA ARG A 18 -13.03 16.77 8.14
C ARG A 18 -11.95 17.66 8.72
N GLY A 19 -11.68 18.80 8.08
CA GLY A 19 -10.70 19.79 8.54
C GLY A 19 -9.25 19.29 8.46
N ILE A 20 -8.96 18.32 7.59
CA ILE A 20 -7.62 17.75 7.43
C ILE A 20 -6.89 18.53 6.34
N THR A 21 -5.73 19.10 6.67
CA THR A 21 -4.86 19.78 5.70
C THR A 21 -3.98 18.78 4.95
N LEU A 22 -3.47 19.18 3.80
CA LEU A 22 -2.52 18.37 3.03
C LEU A 22 -1.21 18.15 3.80
N GLU A 23 -0.79 19.10 4.60
CA GLU A 23 0.39 19.03 5.46
C GLU A 23 0.20 17.99 6.57
N ALA A 24 -0.98 17.97 7.20
CA ALA A 24 -1.31 16.96 8.20
C ALA A 24 -1.37 15.56 7.60
N LEU A 25 -1.92 15.45 6.40
CA LEU A 25 -1.97 14.20 5.64
C LEU A 25 -0.57 13.70 5.29
N SER A 26 0.29 14.59 4.80
CA SER A 26 1.69 14.32 4.50
C SER A 26 2.45 13.82 5.74
N ALA A 27 2.26 14.47 6.87
CA ALA A 27 2.89 14.08 8.13
C ALA A 27 2.47 12.68 8.61
N LYS A 28 1.19 12.31 8.40
CA LYS A 28 0.67 11.00 8.78
C LYS A 28 1.13 9.86 7.87
N THR A 29 1.30 10.15 6.60
CA THR A 29 1.53 9.12 5.57
C THR A 29 2.96 9.04 5.09
N ASN A 30 3.80 10.01 5.44
CA ASN A 30 5.15 10.18 4.88
C ASN A 30 5.19 10.36 3.35
N VAL A 31 4.12 10.87 2.79
CA VAL A 31 3.99 11.18 1.36
C VAL A 31 3.94 12.69 1.17
N SER A 32 4.62 13.20 0.16
CA SER A 32 4.71 14.65 -0.04
C SER A 32 3.36 15.32 -0.29
N VAL A 33 3.22 16.55 0.15
CA VAL A 33 2.05 17.41 -0.10
C VAL A 33 1.75 17.52 -1.60
N ASP A 34 2.80 17.69 -2.42
CA ASP A 34 2.67 17.81 -3.87
C ASP A 34 2.05 16.56 -4.50
N LEU A 35 2.42 15.37 -4.01
CA LEU A 35 1.89 14.11 -4.51
C LEU A 35 0.41 13.96 -4.14
N TRP A 36 0.02 14.31 -2.92
CA TRP A 36 -1.38 14.32 -2.51
C TRP A 36 -2.20 15.36 -3.25
N SER A 37 -1.66 16.55 -3.47
CA SER A 37 -2.30 17.58 -4.28
C SER A 37 -2.54 17.13 -5.72
N ALA A 38 -1.56 16.47 -6.33
CA ALA A 38 -1.71 15.86 -7.65
C ALA A 38 -2.78 14.76 -7.67
N PHE A 39 -2.80 13.89 -6.65
CA PHE A 39 -3.79 12.84 -6.48
C PHE A 39 -5.23 13.40 -6.46
N GLU A 40 -5.48 14.45 -5.71
CA GLU A 40 -6.78 15.10 -5.62
C GLU A 40 -7.22 15.81 -6.93
N ARG A 41 -6.27 16.07 -7.84
CA ARG A 41 -6.54 16.57 -9.18
C ARG A 41 -6.61 15.48 -10.25
N ASN A 42 -6.57 14.21 -9.85
CA ASN A 42 -6.47 13.07 -10.77
C ASN A 42 -5.20 13.09 -11.65
N ASP A 43 -4.15 13.75 -11.19
CA ASP A 43 -2.86 13.77 -11.87
C ASP A 43 -1.97 12.65 -11.32
N PHE A 44 -1.84 11.59 -12.10
CA PHE A 44 -1.07 10.40 -11.75
C PHE A 44 0.27 10.31 -12.48
N THR A 45 0.76 11.41 -13.06
CA THR A 45 2.00 11.46 -13.83
C THR A 45 3.20 10.99 -13.00
N ARG A 46 3.26 11.39 -11.73
CA ARG A 46 4.30 11.02 -10.77
C ARG A 46 3.84 9.99 -9.75
N TRP A 47 2.64 9.40 -9.95
CA TRP A 47 2.09 8.41 -9.05
C TRP A 47 2.85 7.08 -9.13
N PRO A 48 3.13 6.42 -8.01
CA PRO A 48 3.78 5.13 -8.03
C PRO A 48 2.91 4.09 -8.74
N LYS A 49 3.54 3.08 -9.31
CA LYS A 49 2.87 2.00 -10.05
C LYS A 49 2.75 0.74 -9.19
N GLY A 50 1.87 -0.17 -9.60
CA GLY A 50 1.73 -1.48 -9.00
C GLY A 50 1.17 -1.45 -7.57
N VAL A 51 1.76 -2.26 -6.70
CA VAL A 51 1.33 -2.43 -5.31
C VAL A 51 1.39 -1.12 -4.52
N PHE A 52 2.38 -0.30 -4.79
CA PHE A 52 2.56 0.99 -4.11
C PHE A 52 1.43 1.98 -4.41
N ALA A 53 0.88 1.97 -5.63
CA ALA A 53 -0.25 2.83 -5.99
C ALA A 53 -1.45 2.57 -5.07
N ARG A 54 -1.78 1.31 -4.85
CA ARG A 54 -2.89 0.89 -3.96
C ARG A 54 -2.58 1.17 -2.49
N SER A 55 -1.35 0.98 -2.09
CA SER A 55 -0.91 1.25 -0.72
C SER A 55 -1.10 2.73 -0.37
N PHE A 56 -0.68 3.62 -1.24
CA PHE A 56 -0.83 5.07 -1.04
C PHE A 56 -2.30 5.50 -1.00
N VAL A 57 -3.13 4.95 -1.88
CA VAL A 57 -4.58 5.23 -1.86
C VAL A 57 -5.20 4.75 -0.53
N ARG A 58 -4.79 3.61 -0.04
CA ARG A 58 -5.22 3.08 1.26
C ARG A 58 -4.80 3.99 2.41
N ASP A 59 -3.56 4.45 2.40
CA ASP A 59 -3.04 5.35 3.43
C ASP A 59 -3.78 6.68 3.42
N TYR A 60 -4.12 7.21 2.23
CA TYR A 60 -4.98 8.37 2.10
C TYR A 60 -6.35 8.15 2.76
N ALA A 61 -7.03 7.09 2.37
CA ALA A 61 -8.36 6.76 2.89
C ALA A 61 -8.34 6.62 4.41
N ARG A 62 -7.35 5.92 4.94
CA ARG A 62 -7.16 5.73 6.39
C ARG A 62 -6.91 7.06 7.10
N ALA A 63 -6.05 7.90 6.57
CA ALA A 63 -5.69 9.18 7.18
C ALA A 63 -6.86 10.16 7.19
N VAL A 64 -7.71 10.12 6.16
CA VAL A 64 -8.93 10.94 6.06
C VAL A 64 -10.09 10.33 6.83
N GLY A 65 -10.08 9.03 7.11
CA GLY A 65 -11.16 8.30 7.80
C GLY A 65 -12.28 7.86 6.85
N LEU A 66 -11.93 7.53 5.61
CA LEU A 66 -12.80 6.91 4.62
C LEU A 66 -12.67 5.39 4.66
N ASP A 67 -13.63 4.69 4.05
CA ASP A 67 -13.51 3.25 3.85
C ASP A 67 -12.36 2.93 2.89
N GLU A 68 -11.32 2.27 3.41
CA GLU A 68 -10.11 1.95 2.66
C GLU A 68 -10.40 1.06 1.46
N LYS A 69 -11.27 0.08 1.65
CA LYS A 69 -11.61 -0.89 0.61
C LYS A 69 -12.38 -0.23 -0.52
N GLU A 70 -13.39 0.56 -0.19
CA GLU A 70 -14.20 1.28 -1.18
C GLU A 70 -13.35 2.22 -2.04
N VAL A 71 -12.51 3.04 -1.40
CA VAL A 71 -11.67 4.00 -2.11
C VAL A 71 -10.63 3.31 -2.99
N VAL A 72 -10.02 2.22 -2.51
CA VAL A 72 -9.06 1.43 -3.30
C VAL A 72 -9.74 0.72 -4.47
N ASP A 73 -10.93 0.17 -4.27
CA ASP A 73 -11.67 -0.51 -5.34
C ASP A 73 -12.12 0.48 -6.42
N ASP A 74 -12.61 1.64 -6.04
CA ASP A 74 -12.93 2.74 -6.97
C ASP A 74 -11.70 3.19 -7.74
N PHE A 75 -10.58 3.40 -7.05
CA PHE A 75 -9.32 3.76 -7.69
C PHE A 75 -8.88 2.72 -8.72
N CYS A 76 -8.88 1.45 -8.37
CA CYS A 76 -8.48 0.37 -9.28
C CYS A 76 -9.44 0.22 -10.47
N ARG A 77 -10.72 0.49 -10.27
CA ARG A 77 -11.74 0.46 -11.31
C ARG A 77 -11.56 1.61 -12.31
N LEU A 78 -11.33 2.80 -11.80
CA LEU A 78 -11.25 4.03 -12.59
C LEU A 78 -9.88 4.23 -13.23
N PHE A 79 -8.81 3.84 -12.54
CA PHE A 79 -7.43 4.05 -12.96
C PHE A 79 -6.65 2.73 -12.97
N PRO A 80 -6.53 2.07 -14.11
CA PRO A 80 -5.81 0.81 -14.23
C PRO A 80 -4.28 1.00 -14.21
N ILE A 81 -3.77 1.77 -13.26
CA ILE A 81 -2.34 2.03 -13.05
C ILE A 81 -1.68 0.86 -12.29
N GLY A 82 -2.47 0.06 -11.62
CA GLY A 82 -2.00 -1.09 -10.86
C GLY A 82 -2.29 -2.41 -11.55
N ASP A 83 -1.49 -3.36 -11.25
CA ASP A 83 -1.29 -4.68 -11.85
C ASP A 83 -2.49 -5.67 -11.75
N ARG A 84 -3.71 -5.16 -11.59
CA ARG A 84 -4.91 -6.02 -11.53
C ARG A 84 -5.21 -6.77 -12.84
N ARG A 85 -4.62 -6.32 -13.95
CA ARG A 85 -4.80 -6.97 -15.25
C ARG A 85 -3.84 -8.15 -15.48
N ALA A 86 -2.75 -8.21 -14.73
CA ALA A 86 -1.80 -9.31 -14.85
C ALA A 86 -2.35 -10.62 -14.24
N VAL A 87 -3.15 -10.54 -13.18
CA VAL A 87 -3.69 -11.72 -12.50
C VAL A 87 -4.63 -12.56 -13.38
N PRO A 88 -5.61 -11.99 -14.12
CA PRO A 88 -6.42 -12.79 -15.02
C PRO A 88 -5.65 -13.32 -16.23
N LEU A 89 -4.68 -12.55 -16.75
CA LEU A 89 -3.84 -12.98 -17.86
C LEU A 89 -2.93 -14.16 -17.48
N ILE A 90 -2.37 -14.13 -16.29
CA ILE A 90 -1.54 -15.22 -15.76
C ILE A 90 -2.39 -16.47 -15.53
N ARG A 91 -3.62 -16.33 -15.02
CA ARG A 91 -4.56 -17.45 -14.88
C ARG A 91 -4.98 -18.06 -16.20
N GLU A 92 -5.18 -17.23 -17.22
CA GLU A 92 -5.58 -17.69 -18.54
C GLU A 92 -4.42 -18.37 -19.26
N GLN A 93 -3.22 -17.85 -19.15
CA GLN A 93 -2.00 -18.48 -19.65
C GLN A 93 -1.65 -19.78 -18.91
N ALA A 94 -1.86 -19.86 -17.60
CA ALA A 94 -1.68 -21.09 -16.84
C ALA A 94 -2.66 -22.17 -17.26
N LYS A 95 -3.89 -21.84 -17.66
CA LYS A 95 -4.86 -22.78 -18.24
C LYS A 95 -4.45 -23.28 -19.62
N LEU A 96 -3.83 -22.44 -20.43
CA LEU A 96 -3.35 -22.79 -21.76
C LEU A 96 -2.12 -23.72 -21.74
N ILE A 97 -1.32 -23.68 -20.66
CA ILE A 97 -0.12 -24.49 -20.51
C ILE A 97 -0.44 -25.84 -19.82
N GLY A 98 -1.70 -26.09 -19.46
CA GLY A 98 -2.14 -27.37 -18.87
C GLY A 98 -1.59 -27.62 -17.47
N HIS A 99 -1.02 -26.61 -16.85
CA HIS A 99 -0.68 -26.66 -15.42
C HIS A 99 -1.90 -26.30 -14.59
N ASP A 100 -2.77 -27.25 -14.44
CA ASP A 100 -3.73 -27.25 -13.37
C ASP A 100 -2.95 -27.60 -12.09
N ALA A 101 -2.20 -26.64 -11.58
CA ALA A 101 -1.54 -26.76 -10.29
C ALA A 101 -2.62 -26.75 -9.22
N THR A 102 -3.25 -27.86 -9.01
CA THR A 102 -3.98 -28.10 -7.77
C THR A 102 -2.96 -28.08 -6.63
N VAL A 103 -3.29 -27.39 -5.56
CA VAL A 103 -2.47 -27.23 -4.35
C VAL A 103 -2.03 -28.56 -3.73
N GLU A 104 -2.57 -29.68 -4.23
CA GLU A 104 -2.22 -31.02 -3.80
C GLU A 104 -0.91 -31.55 -4.39
N ASP A 105 -0.45 -30.97 -5.50
CA ASP A 105 0.77 -31.45 -6.16
C ASP A 105 2.06 -30.86 -5.55
N GLU A 106 1.92 -29.77 -4.80
CA GLU A 106 3.05 -29.14 -4.10
C GLU A 106 3.50 -29.97 -2.87
N ARG A 107 2.62 -30.83 -2.36
CA ARG A 107 2.93 -31.72 -1.24
C ARG A 107 3.70 -32.99 -1.64
N ALA A 108 3.64 -33.33 -2.92
CA ALA A 108 4.31 -34.52 -3.44
C ALA A 108 5.77 -34.29 -3.86
N LEU A 109 6.22 -33.04 -3.92
CA LEU A 109 7.57 -32.63 -4.32
C LEU A 109 8.48 -32.28 -3.16
N ILE A 110 8.10 -32.60 -1.92
CA ILE A 110 9.05 -32.57 -0.82
C ILE A 110 9.66 -34.00 -0.79
N PRO A 111 10.84 -34.23 -1.34
CA PRO A 111 11.53 -35.49 -1.16
C PRO A 111 11.80 -35.65 0.32
N GLY A 112 11.39 -36.80 0.81
CA GLY A 112 11.33 -37.21 2.19
C GLY A 112 12.40 -36.67 3.10
N GLY A 113 11.92 -36.41 4.30
CA GLY A 113 12.61 -36.41 5.54
C GLY A 113 14.12 -36.28 5.50
N VAL A 114 14.61 -35.08 5.52
CA VAL A 114 15.89 -34.88 6.19
C VAL A 114 15.56 -34.83 7.67
N ASP A 115 15.78 -35.96 8.28
CA ASP A 115 15.81 -36.15 9.72
C ASP A 115 16.85 -35.17 10.28
N ARG A 116 16.43 -33.96 10.60
CA ARG A 116 17.23 -32.99 11.34
C ARG A 116 17.12 -33.25 12.83
N ARG A 117 17.56 -34.46 13.22
CA ARG A 117 18.09 -34.63 14.55
C ARG A 117 19.49 -34.03 14.53
N GLY A 118 19.65 -32.92 15.13
CA GLY A 118 20.97 -32.43 15.39
C GLY A 118 21.04 -30.92 15.42
N SER A 119 21.32 -30.45 16.60
CA SER A 119 21.71 -29.08 16.94
C SER A 119 20.57 -28.12 17.20
N ALA A 120 20.01 -28.28 18.36
CA ALA A 120 19.60 -27.20 19.19
C ALA A 120 20.84 -26.35 19.53
N ASP A 121 21.20 -25.46 18.69
CA ASP A 121 22.03 -24.29 18.99
C ASP A 121 21.81 -23.30 17.87
N ALA A 122 20.58 -22.83 17.80
CA ALA A 122 20.36 -21.51 17.26
C ALA A 122 20.71 -20.54 18.38
N PRO A 123 21.73 -19.69 18.22
CA PRO A 123 21.89 -18.59 19.13
C PRO A 123 20.58 -17.80 19.06
N SER A 124 19.96 -17.65 20.22
CA SER A 124 18.87 -16.71 20.39
C SER A 124 19.36 -15.37 19.85
N ALA A 125 18.98 -15.05 18.65
CA ALA A 125 19.10 -13.71 18.15
C ALA A 125 18.16 -12.90 19.03
N GLU A 126 18.68 -12.32 20.07
CA GLU A 126 18.01 -11.25 20.76
C GLU A 126 17.53 -10.26 19.70
N PRO A 127 16.27 -9.90 19.69
CA PRO A 127 15.83 -8.82 18.85
C PRO A 127 16.70 -7.62 19.22
N PRO A 128 17.26 -6.91 18.26
CA PRO A 128 18.05 -5.73 18.57
C PRO A 128 17.20 -4.83 19.48
N PRO A 129 17.78 -4.28 20.54
CA PRO A 129 17.04 -3.40 21.41
C PRO A 129 16.38 -2.36 20.54
N ALA A 130 15.09 -2.23 20.69
CA ALA A 130 14.35 -1.18 20.01
C ALA A 130 15.11 0.10 20.28
N ARG A 131 15.89 0.53 19.32
CA ARG A 131 16.47 1.86 19.37
C ARG A 131 15.28 2.77 19.44
N LEU A 132 14.98 3.21 20.64
CA LEU A 132 14.21 4.40 20.84
C LEU A 132 14.76 5.40 19.85
N ARG A 133 14.09 5.56 18.74
CA ARG A 133 14.29 6.72 17.90
C ARG A 133 13.90 7.88 18.77
N LEU A 134 14.89 8.43 19.41
CA LEU A 134 14.83 9.79 19.89
C LEU A 134 14.42 10.62 18.68
N VAL A 135 13.13 10.82 18.56
CA VAL A 135 12.62 11.88 17.70
C VAL A 135 13.24 13.14 18.27
N PRO A 136 14.13 13.82 17.54
CA PRO A 136 14.69 15.04 18.10
C PRO A 136 13.54 15.99 18.38
N ARG A 137 13.39 16.33 19.62
CA ARG A 137 12.49 17.38 20.11
C ARG A 137 12.96 18.77 19.64
N LEU A 138 13.41 18.87 18.42
CA LEU A 138 13.97 20.10 17.84
C LEU A 138 12.96 20.95 17.08
N PHE A 139 11.69 20.57 17.07
CA PHE A 139 10.65 21.36 16.41
C PHE A 139 9.75 22.17 17.35
N ARG A 140 10.16 22.39 18.58
CA ARG A 140 9.38 23.16 19.54
C ARG A 140 9.90 24.59 19.80
N ALA A 141 10.86 25.05 19.05
CA ALA A 141 11.52 26.34 19.30
C ALA A 141 11.28 27.42 18.25
N ILE A 142 10.31 27.28 17.35
CA ILE A 142 10.07 28.30 16.29
C ILE A 142 8.69 28.94 16.36
N PHE A 143 7.94 28.75 17.42
CA PHE A 143 6.73 29.53 17.63
C PHE A 143 6.71 30.16 19.03
N HIS A 144 7.60 31.11 19.24
CA HIS A 144 7.43 32.14 20.24
C HIS A 144 7.92 33.47 19.65
N THR A 145 7.02 34.14 19.02
CA THR A 145 6.91 35.61 19.02
C THR A 145 5.46 35.94 18.78
#